data_05962d68fc1f45a0f0dfcce3a8fc4858
#
_entry.id   05962d68fc1f45a0f0dfcce3a8fc4858
#
_cell.length_a   1.000
_cell.length_b   1.000
_cell.length_c   1.000
_cell.angle_alpha   90.00
_cell.angle_beta   90.00
_cell.angle_gamma   90.00
#
_symmetry.space_group_name_H-M   'P 1'
#
loop_
_entity.id
_entity.type
_entity.pdbx_description
1 polymer ?
#
loop_
_entity_poly.entity_id
_entity_poly.type
_entity_poly.pdbx_seq_one_letter_code
_entity_poly.pdbx_strand_id
1 'polypeptide(L)'
;MKGLDRLAVRRLVATWWLPTVIACAVGALYVCYSVAQWRAFVAPSWDLGIFAEAVQAYSRFEAPVVPIKGPGYNLLGDHFHPILALLGPIFRLFPSALTLLVVQDLLIAVSVLPIARLAKRLLGRGGALLVGLAYGLGWGLQGAVGAQFHEVCVAVPL
;
A
#
# COMPACT_ATOMS: atom_id res chain seq x y z
N MET A 1 30.34 26.16 -0.99
CA MET A 1 29.36 25.15 -1.46
C MET A 1 28.84 24.23 -0.36
N LYS A 2 29.67 23.68 0.55
CA LYS A 2 29.22 22.73 1.63
C LYS A 2 28.19 23.27 2.65
N GLY A 3 28.05 24.59 2.83
CA GLY A 3 27.09 25.19 3.77
C GLY A 3 25.65 25.28 3.27
N LEU A 4 25.46 25.52 1.96
CA LEU A 4 24.14 25.61 1.33
C LEU A 4 23.43 24.27 1.29
N ASP A 5 24.18 23.16 1.11
CA ASP A 5 23.61 21.80 1.11
C ASP A 5 23.04 21.41 2.49
N ARG A 6 23.72 21.81 3.58
CA ARG A 6 23.26 21.49 4.94
C ARG A 6 21.96 22.23 5.32
N LEU A 7 21.81 23.47 4.87
CA LEU A 7 20.59 24.24 5.11
C LEU A 7 19.41 23.71 4.29
N ALA A 8 19.65 23.32 3.05
CA ALA A 8 18.63 22.71 2.19
C ALA A 8 18.16 21.37 2.76
N VAL A 9 19.09 20.51 3.20
CA VAL A 9 18.77 19.23 3.85
C VAL A 9 17.99 19.44 5.14
N ARG A 10 18.41 20.38 6.00
CA ARG A 10 17.66 20.68 7.24
C ARG A 10 16.23 21.17 6.96
N ARG A 11 16.02 21.98 5.94
CA ARG A 11 14.69 22.45 5.53
C ARG A 11 13.85 21.31 4.99
N LEU A 12 14.41 20.41 4.18
CA LEU A 12 13.74 19.20 3.69
C LEU A 12 13.32 18.31 4.85
N VAL A 13 14.23 17.97 5.75
CA VAL A 13 13.93 17.14 6.94
C VAL A 13 12.85 17.83 7.80
N ALA A 14 12.96 19.13 8.06
CA ALA A 14 11.97 19.88 8.84
C ALA A 14 10.58 19.87 8.20
N THR A 15 10.51 19.74 6.87
CA THR A 15 9.25 19.73 6.13
C THR A 15 8.58 18.35 6.17
N TRP A 16 9.35 17.27 6.08
CA TRP A 16 8.83 15.92 5.86
C TRP A 16 8.74 15.05 7.12
N TRP A 17 9.50 15.33 8.18
CA TRP A 17 9.59 14.43 9.34
C TRP A 17 8.21 14.08 9.93
N LEU A 18 7.33 15.08 10.16
CA LEU A 18 6.03 14.85 10.78
C LEU A 18 5.07 14.09 9.87
N PRO A 19 4.89 14.46 8.57
CA PRO A 19 4.16 13.63 7.62
C PRO A 19 4.66 12.19 7.57
N THR A 20 5.98 11.99 7.56
CA THR A 20 6.58 10.65 7.54
C THR A 20 6.26 9.86 8.80
N VAL A 21 6.35 10.48 9.97
CA VAL A 21 5.98 9.81 11.24
C VAL A 21 4.52 9.38 11.23
N ILE A 22 3.61 10.26 10.75
CA ILE A 22 2.18 9.91 10.66
C ILE A 22 1.96 8.75 9.68
N ALA A 23 2.57 8.81 8.51
CA ALA A 23 2.46 7.74 7.51
C ALA A 23 3.03 6.41 8.05
N CYS A 24 4.18 6.42 8.70
CA CYS A 24 4.77 5.23 9.32
C CYS A 24 3.86 4.66 10.43
N ALA A 25 3.25 5.50 11.26
CA ALA A 25 2.34 5.05 12.31
C ALA A 25 1.08 4.38 11.72
N VAL A 26 0.48 5.01 10.68
CA VAL A 26 -0.67 4.44 9.97
C VAL A 26 -0.29 3.12 9.29
N GLY A 27 0.85 3.10 8.59
CA GLY A 27 1.33 1.90 7.91
C GLY A 27 1.61 0.75 8.89
N ALA A 28 2.28 1.04 10.02
CA ALA A 28 2.53 0.04 11.05
C ALA A 28 1.23 -0.54 11.62
N LEU A 29 0.22 0.31 11.87
CA LEU A 29 -1.08 -0.14 12.36
C LEU A 29 -1.76 -1.07 11.34
N TYR A 30 -1.80 -0.71 10.06
CA TYR A 30 -2.42 -1.53 9.03
C TYR A 30 -1.67 -2.84 8.79
N VAL A 31 -0.35 -2.80 8.72
CA VAL A 31 0.47 -4.03 8.61
C VAL A 31 0.25 -4.95 9.80
N CYS A 32 0.22 -4.42 11.03
CA CYS A 32 -0.09 -5.22 12.21
C CYS A 32 -1.48 -5.85 12.12
N TYR A 33 -2.48 -5.10 11.65
CA TYR A 33 -3.84 -5.59 11.47
C TYR A 33 -3.90 -6.70 10.40
N SER A 34 -3.33 -6.47 9.22
CA SER A 34 -3.28 -7.45 8.11
C SER A 34 -2.55 -8.73 8.51
N VAL A 35 -1.42 -8.61 9.23
CA VAL A 35 -0.69 -9.77 9.77
C VAL A 35 -1.52 -10.52 10.80
N ALA A 36 -2.25 -9.81 11.67
CA ALA A 36 -3.12 -10.45 12.65
C ALA A 36 -4.26 -11.21 11.98
N GLN A 37 -4.94 -10.62 10.99
CA GLN A 37 -5.97 -11.30 10.21
C GLN A 37 -5.41 -12.52 9.47
N TRP A 38 -4.25 -12.40 8.85
CA TRP A 38 -3.58 -13.49 8.16
C TRP A 38 -3.28 -14.68 9.10
N ARG A 39 -2.72 -14.38 10.28
CA ARG A 39 -2.41 -15.42 11.30
C ARG A 39 -3.64 -16.08 11.90
N ALA A 40 -4.72 -15.32 12.01
CA ALA A 40 -5.98 -15.83 12.56
C ALA A 40 -6.84 -16.56 11.51
N PHE A 41 -6.39 -16.66 10.25
CA PHE A 41 -7.15 -17.23 9.13
C PHE A 41 -8.57 -16.65 8.98
N VAL A 42 -8.76 -15.38 9.40
CA VAL A 42 -10.04 -14.66 9.24
C VAL A 42 -10.10 -13.86 7.93
N ALA A 43 -9.21 -14.17 7.01
CA ALA A 43 -9.06 -13.52 5.73
C ALA A 43 -9.48 -14.45 4.57
N PRO A 44 -10.73 -14.92 4.47
CA PRO A 44 -11.19 -15.78 3.39
C PRO A 44 -11.56 -14.92 2.17
N SER A 45 -10.58 -14.24 1.57
CA SER A 45 -10.86 -13.47 0.37
C SER A 45 -10.56 -14.28 -0.87
N TRP A 46 -11.56 -14.49 -1.66
CA TRP A 46 -11.47 -15.03 -3.02
C TRP A 46 -10.53 -14.19 -3.88
N ASP A 47 -10.65 -12.86 -3.77
CA ASP A 47 -9.86 -11.90 -4.55
C ASP A 47 -8.38 -11.97 -4.19
N LEU A 48 -8.04 -12.10 -2.91
CA LEU A 48 -6.66 -12.28 -2.49
C LEU A 48 -6.00 -13.49 -3.15
N GLY A 49 -6.72 -14.60 -3.28
CA GLY A 49 -6.27 -15.81 -3.96
C GLY A 49 -6.04 -15.56 -5.46
N ILE A 50 -7.01 -14.94 -6.12
CA ILE A 50 -6.94 -14.60 -7.56
C ILE A 50 -5.71 -13.71 -7.85
N PHE A 51 -5.56 -12.62 -7.10
CA PHE A 51 -4.45 -11.70 -7.33
C PHE A 51 -3.10 -12.28 -6.93
N ALA A 52 -3.05 -13.15 -5.90
CA ALA A 52 -1.82 -13.84 -5.53
C ALA A 52 -1.35 -14.79 -6.63
N GLU A 53 -2.24 -15.57 -7.25
CA GLU A 53 -1.90 -16.43 -8.39
C GLU A 53 -1.42 -15.60 -9.60
N ALA A 54 -2.11 -14.50 -9.92
CA ALA A 54 -1.72 -13.61 -11.01
C ALA A 54 -0.33 -12.99 -10.80
N VAL A 55 -0.06 -12.47 -9.60
CA VAL A 55 1.25 -11.86 -9.26
C VAL A 55 2.34 -12.93 -9.18
N GLN A 56 2.01 -14.15 -8.76
CA GLN A 56 2.91 -15.28 -8.80
C GLN A 56 3.33 -15.61 -10.25
N ALA A 57 2.40 -15.63 -11.21
CA ALA A 57 2.72 -15.82 -12.61
C ALA A 57 3.62 -14.68 -13.13
N TYR A 58 3.29 -13.43 -12.86
CA TYR A 58 4.13 -12.28 -13.21
C TYR A 58 5.55 -12.35 -12.60
N SER A 59 5.69 -12.89 -11.38
CA SER A 59 6.99 -13.08 -10.74
C SER A 59 7.91 -14.04 -11.52
N ARG A 60 7.32 -14.90 -12.37
CA ARG A 60 8.01 -15.85 -13.25
C ARG A 60 8.08 -15.38 -14.70
N PHE A 61 7.60 -14.14 -14.98
CA PHE A 61 7.44 -13.60 -16.35
C PHE A 61 6.46 -14.40 -17.21
N GLU A 62 5.47 -15.02 -16.59
CA GLU A 62 4.40 -15.80 -17.24
C GLU A 62 3.13 -14.95 -17.38
N ALA A 63 2.24 -15.38 -18.28
CA ALA A 63 0.90 -14.81 -18.39
C ALA A 63 0.12 -15.08 -17.09
N PRO A 64 -0.73 -14.14 -16.60
CA PRO A 64 -1.45 -14.27 -15.34
C PRO A 64 -2.61 -15.25 -15.48
N VAL A 65 -2.29 -16.52 -15.66
CA VAL A 65 -3.26 -17.61 -15.60
C VAL A 65 -3.58 -17.89 -14.14
N VAL A 66 -4.87 -17.91 -13.81
CA VAL A 66 -5.39 -18.00 -12.45
C VAL A 66 -6.23 -19.27 -12.32
N PRO A 67 -5.64 -20.41 -11.95
CA PRO A 67 -6.32 -21.71 -11.86
C PRO A 67 -7.54 -21.75 -10.94
N ILE A 68 -7.56 -20.93 -9.90
CA ILE A 68 -8.70 -20.84 -8.97
C ILE A 68 -10.00 -20.40 -9.69
N LYS A 69 -9.90 -19.67 -10.80
CA LYS A 69 -11.05 -19.29 -11.64
C LYS A 69 -11.37 -20.32 -12.74
N GLY A 70 -10.47 -21.24 -12.98
CA GLY A 70 -10.64 -22.31 -13.98
C GLY A 70 -9.37 -22.60 -14.79
N PRO A 71 -9.32 -23.77 -15.46
CA PRO A 71 -8.17 -24.15 -16.27
C PRO A 71 -7.90 -23.13 -17.39
N GLY A 72 -6.67 -22.63 -17.48
CA GLY A 72 -6.26 -21.69 -18.53
C GLY A 72 -6.88 -20.28 -18.44
N TYR A 73 -7.57 -19.95 -17.36
CA TYR A 73 -8.21 -18.66 -17.19
C TYR A 73 -7.18 -17.53 -17.07
N ASN A 74 -7.08 -16.69 -18.11
CA ASN A 74 -6.19 -15.53 -18.10
C ASN A 74 -6.90 -14.32 -17.49
N LEU A 75 -6.37 -13.81 -16.37
CA LEU A 75 -6.99 -12.72 -15.62
C LEU A 75 -7.10 -11.41 -16.42
N LEU A 76 -6.21 -11.16 -17.39
CA LEU A 76 -6.26 -9.93 -18.21
C LEU A 76 -7.51 -9.85 -19.10
N GLY A 77 -8.17 -10.97 -19.34
CA GLY A 77 -9.44 -11.00 -20.09
C GLY A 77 -10.65 -10.58 -19.25
N ASP A 78 -10.53 -10.61 -17.93
CA ASP A 78 -11.58 -10.26 -16.96
C ASP A 78 -11.23 -8.96 -16.21
N HIS A 79 -10.06 -8.92 -15.61
CA HIS A 79 -9.52 -7.78 -14.88
C HIS A 79 -8.26 -7.28 -15.57
N PHE A 80 -8.39 -6.28 -16.44
CA PHE A 80 -7.25 -5.73 -17.19
C PHE A 80 -6.44 -4.78 -16.30
N HIS A 81 -5.66 -5.35 -15.38
CA HIS A 81 -4.78 -4.61 -14.48
C HIS A 81 -3.30 -5.02 -14.64
N PRO A 82 -2.66 -4.71 -15.79
CA PRO A 82 -1.26 -5.09 -16.03
C PRO A 82 -0.28 -4.47 -15.03
N ILE A 83 -0.69 -3.42 -14.32
CA ILE A 83 0.10 -2.78 -13.26
C ILE A 83 0.50 -3.74 -12.13
N LEU A 84 -0.25 -4.82 -11.93
CA LEU A 84 0.08 -5.86 -10.95
C LEU A 84 1.41 -6.57 -11.26
N ALA A 85 1.87 -6.51 -12.51
CA ALA A 85 3.19 -7.04 -12.87
C ALA A 85 4.33 -6.36 -12.11
N LEU A 86 4.14 -5.10 -11.68
CA LEU A 86 5.12 -4.39 -10.85
C LEU A 86 5.31 -5.03 -9.46
N LEU A 87 4.36 -5.82 -9.00
CA LEU A 87 4.44 -6.56 -7.74
C LEU A 87 5.23 -7.87 -7.88
N GLY A 88 5.43 -8.35 -9.12
CA GLY A 88 6.16 -9.59 -9.40
C GLY A 88 7.53 -9.67 -8.74
N PRO A 89 8.42 -8.67 -8.87
CA PRO A 89 9.73 -8.68 -8.22
C PRO A 89 9.67 -8.79 -6.69
N ILE A 90 8.73 -8.09 -6.05
CA ILE A 90 8.53 -8.14 -4.59
C ILE A 90 8.01 -9.52 -4.18
N PHE A 91 7.04 -10.04 -4.92
CA PHE A 91 6.48 -11.37 -4.67
C PHE A 91 7.52 -12.48 -4.86
N ARG A 92 8.46 -12.31 -5.80
CA ARG A 92 9.56 -13.26 -5.99
C ARG A 92 10.48 -13.36 -4.78
N LEU A 93 10.67 -12.25 -4.04
CA LEU A 93 11.46 -12.21 -2.81
C LEU A 93 10.67 -12.75 -1.61
N PHE A 94 9.37 -12.49 -1.58
CA PHE A 94 8.46 -12.86 -0.49
C PHE A 94 7.22 -13.56 -1.08
N PRO A 95 7.31 -14.86 -1.45
CA PRO A 95 6.24 -15.56 -2.17
C PRO A 95 5.08 -15.96 -1.24
N SER A 96 4.26 -14.99 -0.90
CA SER A 96 3.10 -15.16 -0.02
C SER A 96 2.01 -14.17 -0.37
N ALA A 97 0.75 -14.56 -0.26
CA ALA A 97 -0.37 -13.64 -0.40
C ALA A 97 -0.34 -12.52 0.64
N LEU A 98 0.27 -12.75 1.82
CA LEU A 98 0.52 -11.70 2.81
C LEU A 98 1.34 -10.53 2.23
N THR A 99 2.21 -10.79 1.27
CA THR A 99 3.00 -9.74 0.60
C THR A 99 2.11 -8.71 -0.09
N LEU A 100 1.01 -9.15 -0.72
CA LEU A 100 0.06 -8.22 -1.35
C LEU A 100 -0.63 -7.35 -0.31
N LEU A 101 -1.05 -7.94 0.82
CA LEU A 101 -1.66 -7.20 1.92
C LEU A 101 -0.72 -6.12 2.46
N VAL A 102 0.53 -6.49 2.75
CA VAL A 102 1.55 -5.55 3.25
C VAL A 102 1.84 -4.44 2.22
N VAL A 103 1.92 -4.77 0.93
CA VAL A 103 2.12 -3.76 -0.12
C VAL A 103 0.94 -2.79 -0.16
N GLN A 104 -0.29 -3.27 -0.10
CA GLN A 104 -1.49 -2.42 -0.02
C GLN A 104 -1.41 -1.48 1.17
N ASP A 105 -1.10 -1.99 2.36
CA ASP A 105 -0.99 -1.20 3.58
C ASP A 105 0.06 -0.09 3.47
N LEU A 106 1.21 -0.41 2.86
CA LEU A 106 2.29 0.56 2.61
C LEU A 106 1.89 1.61 1.58
N LEU A 107 1.17 1.24 0.51
CA LEU A 107 0.66 2.19 -0.47
C LEU A 107 -0.34 3.16 0.17
N ILE A 108 -1.24 2.65 0.99
CA ILE A 108 -2.18 3.47 1.77
C ILE A 108 -1.40 4.41 2.70
N ALA A 109 -0.38 3.91 3.41
CA ALA A 109 0.45 4.75 4.27
C ALA A 109 1.18 5.86 3.50
N VAL A 110 1.69 5.56 2.30
CA VAL A 110 2.35 6.55 1.43
C VAL A 110 1.39 7.66 1.02
N SER A 111 0.11 7.36 0.78
CA SER A 111 -0.89 8.37 0.42
C SER A 111 -1.15 9.42 1.52
N VAL A 112 -0.83 9.11 2.77
CA VAL A 112 -0.92 10.05 3.90
C VAL A 112 0.11 11.18 3.77
N LEU A 113 1.26 10.93 3.14
CA LEU A 113 2.37 11.90 3.05
C LEU A 113 1.97 13.23 2.42
N PRO A 114 1.41 13.27 1.18
CA PRO A 114 1.05 14.53 0.54
C PRO A 114 -0.05 15.26 1.32
N ILE A 115 -1.01 14.54 1.87
CA ILE A 115 -2.14 15.11 2.63
C ILE A 115 -1.63 15.77 3.92
N ALA A 116 -0.88 15.04 4.74
CA ALA A 116 -0.31 15.55 5.98
C ALA A 116 0.68 16.70 5.73
N ARG A 117 1.43 16.65 4.62
CA ARG A 117 2.34 17.72 4.23
C ARG A 117 1.59 18.99 3.84
N LEU A 118 0.53 18.88 3.06
CA LEU A 118 -0.31 20.01 2.68
C LEU A 118 -0.95 20.63 3.93
N ALA A 119 -1.55 19.80 4.78
CA ALA A 119 -2.14 20.24 6.04
C ALA A 119 -1.11 20.94 6.93
N LYS A 120 0.14 20.43 7.01
CA LYS A 120 1.23 21.08 7.75
C LYS A 120 1.54 22.47 7.22
N ARG A 121 1.52 22.66 5.90
CA ARG A 121 1.80 23.97 5.27
C ARG A 121 0.69 24.98 5.53
N LEU A 122 -0.57 24.55 5.48
CA LEU A 122 -1.73 25.43 5.60
C LEU A 122 -2.14 25.68 7.06
N LEU A 123 -2.06 24.66 7.90
CA LEU A 123 -2.63 24.65 9.25
C LEU A 123 -1.59 24.40 10.36
N GLY A 124 -0.31 24.29 9.99
CA GLY A 124 0.76 24.00 10.93
C GLY A 124 0.81 22.55 11.40
N ARG A 125 1.57 22.29 12.50
CA ARG A 125 1.81 20.92 12.99
C ARG A 125 0.53 20.23 13.50
N GLY A 126 -0.33 20.96 14.21
CA GLY A 126 -1.60 20.44 14.69
C GLY A 126 -2.52 20.01 13.56
N GLY A 127 -2.60 20.82 12.49
CA GLY A 127 -3.34 20.50 11.27
C GLY A 127 -2.80 19.25 10.59
N ALA A 128 -1.48 19.08 10.52
CA ALA A 128 -0.87 17.87 9.95
C ALA A 128 -1.28 16.60 10.71
N LEU A 129 -1.25 16.65 12.03
CA LEU A 129 -1.68 15.52 12.88
C LEU A 129 -3.15 15.22 12.69
N LEU A 130 -4.01 16.23 12.84
CA LEU A 130 -5.46 16.05 12.74
C LEU A 130 -5.88 15.52 11.37
N VAL A 131 -5.49 16.22 10.30
CA VAL A 131 -5.92 15.87 8.93
C VAL A 131 -5.21 14.60 8.44
N GLY A 132 -3.92 14.42 8.75
CA GLY A 132 -3.18 13.23 8.36
C GLY A 132 -3.72 11.96 9.02
N LEU A 133 -4.05 12.01 10.31
CA LEU A 133 -4.66 10.87 11.00
C LEU A 133 -6.12 10.66 10.59
N ALA A 134 -6.91 11.74 10.45
CA ALA A 134 -8.30 11.63 10.00
C ALA A 134 -8.40 11.01 8.60
N TYR A 135 -7.49 11.37 7.69
CA TYR A 135 -7.39 10.74 6.38
C TYR A 135 -6.90 9.30 6.49
N GLY A 136 -5.71 9.10 7.10
CA GLY A 136 -5.04 7.80 7.16
C GLY A 136 -5.84 6.74 7.92
N LEU A 137 -6.66 7.14 8.89
CA LEU A 137 -7.54 6.27 9.67
C LEU A 137 -9.01 6.46 9.29
N GLY A 138 -9.29 7.06 8.14
CA GLY A 138 -10.65 7.22 7.63
C GLY A 138 -11.32 5.87 7.36
N TRP A 139 -12.61 5.77 7.63
CA TRP A 139 -13.37 4.52 7.52
C TRP A 139 -13.25 3.85 6.14
N GLY A 140 -13.13 4.64 5.07
CA GLY A 140 -12.95 4.11 3.72
C GLY A 140 -11.63 3.35 3.53
N LEU A 141 -10.51 3.87 4.09
CA LEU A 141 -9.22 3.19 4.05
C LEU A 141 -9.19 1.98 4.99
N GLN A 142 -9.80 2.09 6.16
CA GLN A 142 -9.96 0.94 7.07
C GLN A 142 -10.79 -0.17 6.41
N GLY A 143 -11.88 0.20 5.71
CA GLY A 143 -12.70 -0.74 4.96
C GLY A 143 -11.91 -1.41 3.83
N ALA A 144 -11.08 -0.66 3.09
CA ALA A 144 -10.23 -1.21 2.05
C ALA A 144 -9.22 -2.22 2.59
N VAL A 145 -8.57 -1.92 3.73
CA VAL A 145 -7.64 -2.87 4.39
C VAL A 145 -8.40 -4.08 4.94
N GLY A 146 -9.58 -3.87 5.54
CA GLY A 146 -10.42 -4.94 6.08
C GLY A 146 -11.00 -5.88 5.02
N ALA A 147 -11.29 -5.35 3.81
CA ALA A 147 -11.75 -6.13 2.66
C ALA A 147 -10.60 -6.89 1.95
N GLN A 148 -9.39 -6.76 2.43
CA GLN A 148 -8.15 -7.37 1.93
C GLN A 148 -7.66 -6.76 0.61
N PHE A 149 -6.78 -7.51 -0.12
CA PHE A 149 -6.09 -6.95 -1.26
C PHE A 149 -7.04 -6.68 -2.44
N HIS A 150 -6.97 -5.44 -2.94
CA HIS A 150 -7.58 -5.05 -4.22
C HIS A 150 -6.56 -4.25 -5.04
N GLU A 151 -6.54 -4.50 -6.33
CA GLU A 151 -5.59 -3.89 -7.29
C GLU A 151 -5.66 -2.36 -7.34
N VAL A 152 -6.82 -1.79 -6.99
CA VAL A 152 -7.03 -0.33 -6.92
C VAL A 152 -6.16 0.35 -5.85
N CYS A 153 -5.57 -0.41 -4.92
CA CYS A 153 -4.66 0.13 -3.92
C CYS A 153 -3.46 0.88 -4.54
N VAL A 154 -3.05 0.51 -5.76
CA VAL A 154 -1.96 1.15 -6.48
C VAL A 154 -2.28 2.60 -6.85
N ALA A 155 -3.57 2.94 -7.00
CA ALA A 155 -4.02 4.28 -7.32
C ALA A 155 -4.12 5.20 -6.08
N VAL A 156 -4.17 4.65 -4.87
CA VAL A 156 -4.39 5.43 -3.63
C VAL A 156 -3.33 6.50 -3.38
N PRO A 157 -2.02 6.27 -3.64
CA PRO A 157 -0.99 7.31 -3.44
C PRO A 157 -0.88 8.33 -4.57
N LEU A 158 -1.61 8.17 -5.70
CA LEU A 158 -1.56 9.06 -6.86
C LEU A 158 -2.51 10.23 -6.71
#